data_efd9dd1d4085144424ac9f4d2be40c28
#
_entry.id   efd9dd1d4085144424ac9f4d2be40c28
#
_cell.length_a   1.000
_cell.length_b   1.000
_cell.length_c   1.000
_cell.angle_alpha   90.00
_cell.angle_beta   90.00
_cell.angle_gamma   90.00
#
_symmetry.space_group_name_H-M   'P 1'
#
loop_
_entity.id
_entity.type
_entity.pdbx_description
1 polymer ?
#
loop_
_entity_poly.entity_id
_entity_poly.type
_entity_poly.pdbx_seq_one_letter_code
_entity_poly.pdbx_strand_id
1 'polypeptide(L)'
;MRRGTTPTHEFTTDIDLSTADKIYITYKQGGAVKLEKALPDITVTPTKLIVTLTQEETLSFSINKGVEIQIRALLNNGEAIASNVITTTAQKILKEGVI
;
A
#
# COMPACT_ATOMS: atom_id res chain seq x y z
N MET A 1 7.64 -5.06 -7.43
CA MET A 1 7.12 -5.96 -6.37
C MET A 1 6.99 -7.37 -6.95
N ARG A 2 7.60 -8.34 -6.31
CA ARG A 2 7.52 -9.74 -6.76
C ARG A 2 6.25 -10.38 -6.19
N ARG A 3 5.42 -11.02 -7.05
CA ARG A 3 4.24 -11.76 -6.62
C ARG A 3 4.62 -12.91 -5.70
N GLY A 4 3.72 -13.30 -4.80
CA GLY A 4 3.92 -14.43 -3.89
C GLY A 4 4.93 -14.20 -2.78
N THR A 5 5.37 -12.98 -2.58
CA THR A 5 6.31 -12.61 -1.51
C THR A 5 5.63 -11.79 -0.43
N THR A 6 6.36 -11.49 0.63
CA THR A 6 5.85 -10.71 1.77
C THR A 6 6.65 -9.40 1.93
N PRO A 7 6.57 -8.49 0.95
CA PRO A 7 7.36 -7.26 1.00
C PRO A 7 6.89 -6.31 2.09
N THR A 8 7.82 -5.55 2.64
CA THR A 8 7.52 -4.40 3.48
C THR A 8 7.68 -3.14 2.64
N HIS A 9 6.62 -2.36 2.55
CA HIS A 9 6.64 -1.07 1.85
C HIS A 9 6.73 0.05 2.85
N GLU A 10 7.65 0.98 2.62
CA GLU A 10 7.80 2.19 3.42
C GLU A 10 7.49 3.41 2.57
N PHE A 11 6.64 4.29 3.09
CA PHE A 11 6.29 5.55 2.43
C PHE A 11 6.70 6.70 3.33
N THR A 12 7.62 7.54 2.86
CA THR A 12 8.02 8.75 3.56
C THR A 12 6.91 9.80 3.41
N THR A 13 6.53 10.43 4.51
CA THR A 13 5.48 11.46 4.51
C THR A 13 6.06 12.82 4.88
N ASP A 14 5.54 13.89 4.24
CA ASP A 14 5.96 15.26 4.51
C ASP A 14 5.38 15.81 5.82
N ILE A 15 4.29 15.20 6.30
CA ILE A 15 3.65 15.57 7.55
C ILE A 15 3.59 14.37 8.48
N ASP A 16 3.57 14.63 9.78
CA ASP A 16 3.42 13.60 10.80
C ASP A 16 1.97 13.11 10.84
N LEU A 17 1.75 11.84 10.51
CA LEU A 17 0.42 11.21 10.52
C LEU A 17 0.17 10.39 11.79
N SER A 18 1.00 10.52 12.81
CA SER A 18 0.88 9.71 14.05
C SER A 18 -0.46 9.92 14.76
N THR A 19 -1.09 11.08 14.61
CA THR A 19 -2.36 11.42 15.23
C THR A 19 -3.54 11.44 14.27
N ALA A 20 -3.36 10.94 13.04
CA ALA A 20 -4.45 10.87 12.08
C ALA A 20 -5.55 9.92 12.55
N ASP A 21 -6.80 10.30 12.32
CA ASP A 21 -7.96 9.47 12.69
C ASP A 21 -8.09 8.26 11.78
N LYS A 22 -7.78 8.42 10.49
CA LYS A 22 -7.85 7.36 9.48
C LYS A 22 -6.69 7.47 8.51
N ILE A 23 -6.15 6.32 8.10
CA ILE A 23 -5.13 6.24 7.06
C ILE A 23 -5.47 5.04 6.19
N TYR A 24 -5.46 5.24 4.87
CA TYR A 24 -5.67 4.20 3.88
C TYR A 24 -4.53 4.20 2.88
N ILE A 25 -4.01 3.01 2.57
CA ILE A 25 -3.07 2.81 1.47
C ILE A 25 -3.75 1.88 0.48
N THR A 26 -4.09 2.41 -0.69
CA THR A 26 -4.86 1.71 -1.71
C THR A 26 -3.96 1.32 -2.87
N TYR A 27 -4.04 0.05 -3.27
CA TYR A 27 -3.33 -0.51 -4.41
C TYR A 27 -4.35 -0.85 -5.49
N LYS A 28 -4.24 -0.22 -6.66
CA LYS A 28 -5.11 -0.46 -7.81
C LYS A 28 -4.31 -0.98 -9.00
N GLN A 29 -4.94 -1.81 -9.79
CA GLN A 29 -4.36 -2.32 -11.03
C GLN A 29 -5.47 -2.48 -12.05
N GLY A 30 -5.28 -1.92 -13.25
CA GLY A 30 -6.29 -1.96 -14.30
C GLY A 30 -7.61 -1.30 -13.90
N GLY A 31 -7.57 -0.26 -13.07
CA GLY A 31 -8.76 0.44 -12.58
C GLY A 31 -9.51 -0.26 -11.44
N ALA A 32 -9.04 -1.43 -10.99
CA ALA A 32 -9.66 -2.18 -9.90
C ALA A 32 -8.81 -2.11 -8.63
N VAL A 33 -9.45 -1.92 -7.48
CA VAL A 33 -8.79 -2.02 -6.18
C VAL A 33 -8.43 -3.48 -5.94
N LYS A 34 -7.14 -3.75 -5.78
CA LYS A 34 -6.64 -5.09 -5.47
C LYS A 34 -6.40 -5.30 -3.99
N LEU A 35 -6.03 -4.22 -3.29
CA LEU A 35 -5.65 -4.27 -1.90
C LEU A 35 -5.86 -2.90 -1.28
N GLU A 36 -6.34 -2.87 -0.04
CA GLU A 36 -6.41 -1.65 0.75
C GLU A 36 -5.96 -1.97 2.17
N LYS A 37 -4.96 -1.24 2.62
CA LYS A 37 -4.48 -1.31 4.01
C LYS A 37 -5.00 -0.11 4.79
N ALA A 38 -5.38 -0.34 6.04
CA ALA A 38 -5.88 0.69 6.94
C ALA A 38 -5.31 0.46 8.35
N LEU A 39 -5.44 1.46 9.23
CA LEU A 39 -5.13 1.25 10.65
C LEU A 39 -6.01 0.12 11.22
N PRO A 40 -5.48 -0.77 12.06
CA PRO A 40 -4.13 -0.79 12.67
C PRO A 40 -3.06 -1.53 11.86
N ASP A 41 -3.32 -1.97 10.62
CA ASP A 41 -2.37 -2.76 9.82
C ASP A 41 -1.24 -1.92 9.21
N ILE A 42 -1.25 -0.61 9.47
CA ILE A 42 -0.19 0.32 9.06
C ILE A 42 0.58 0.74 10.30
N THR A 43 1.90 0.59 10.28
CA THR A 43 2.76 1.16 11.32
C THR A 43 3.06 2.61 10.95
N VAL A 44 2.77 3.53 11.87
CA VAL A 44 2.94 4.97 11.66
C VAL A 44 4.08 5.47 12.52
N THR A 45 5.03 6.16 11.88
CA THR A 45 6.08 6.92 12.57
C THR A 45 5.94 8.40 12.20
N PRO A 46 6.64 9.33 12.86
CA PRO A 46 6.55 10.75 12.49
C PRO A 46 6.90 11.07 11.04
N THR A 47 7.66 10.20 10.37
CA THR A 47 8.15 10.45 9.00
C THR A 47 7.76 9.38 7.99
N LYS A 48 7.17 8.25 8.42
CA LYS A 48 6.92 7.10 7.54
C LYS A 48 5.62 6.38 7.85
N LEU A 49 5.06 5.77 6.81
CA LEU A 49 4.05 4.71 6.91
C LEU A 49 4.69 3.41 6.46
N ILE A 50 4.48 2.34 7.21
CA ILE A 50 5.10 1.04 6.96
C ILE A 50 4.01 -0.02 6.92
N VAL A 51 3.96 -0.81 5.83
CA VAL A 51 3.03 -1.92 5.69
C VAL A 51 3.76 -3.15 5.17
N THR A 52 3.32 -4.33 5.61
CA THR A 52 3.80 -5.61 5.10
C THR A 52 2.65 -6.31 4.39
N LEU A 53 2.89 -6.75 3.16
CA LEU A 53 1.91 -7.48 2.36
C LEU A 53 2.09 -8.99 2.58
N THR A 54 0.97 -9.73 2.49
CA THR A 54 0.98 -11.19 2.56
C THR A 54 1.23 -11.81 1.18
N GLN A 55 1.50 -13.12 1.15
CA GLN A 55 1.64 -13.86 -0.10
C GLN A 55 0.36 -13.78 -0.95
N GLU A 56 -0.81 -14.01 -0.32
CA GLU A 56 -2.10 -13.92 -1.01
C GLU A 56 -2.31 -12.53 -1.61
N GLU A 57 -1.96 -11.49 -0.87
CA GLU A 57 -2.15 -10.11 -1.34
C GLU A 57 -1.30 -9.83 -2.57
N THR A 58 -0.02 -10.21 -2.58
CA THR A 58 0.85 -10.00 -3.74
C THR A 58 0.52 -10.90 -4.92
N LEU A 59 -0.04 -12.11 -4.67
CA LEU A 59 -0.52 -13.00 -5.73
C LEU A 59 -1.74 -12.44 -6.45
N SER A 60 -2.49 -11.51 -5.86
CA SER A 60 -3.66 -10.90 -6.48
C SER A 60 -3.33 -9.98 -7.66
N PHE A 61 -2.08 -9.53 -7.79
CA PHE A 61 -1.67 -8.64 -8.86
C PHE A 61 -1.33 -9.41 -10.13
N SER A 62 -1.69 -8.84 -11.30
CA SER A 62 -1.29 -9.35 -12.60
C SER A 62 0.13 -8.88 -12.92
N ILE A 63 0.91 -9.73 -13.60
CA ILE A 63 2.27 -9.40 -14.00
C ILE A 63 2.27 -8.36 -15.13
N ASN A 64 3.35 -7.57 -15.20
CA ASN A 64 3.64 -6.62 -16.28
C ASN A 64 2.58 -5.52 -16.47
N LYS A 65 1.74 -5.28 -15.47
CA LYS A 65 0.80 -4.15 -15.44
C LYS A 65 1.19 -3.21 -14.32
N GLY A 66 0.98 -1.92 -14.54
CA GLY A 66 1.22 -0.91 -13.53
C GLY A 66 0.30 -1.09 -12.32
N VAL A 67 0.89 -1.04 -11.14
CA VAL A 67 0.17 -0.99 -9.87
C VAL A 67 0.23 0.45 -9.38
N GLU A 68 -0.94 1.07 -9.19
CA GLU A 68 -1.04 2.43 -8.66
C GLU A 68 -1.27 2.38 -7.16
N ILE A 69 -0.50 3.15 -6.42
CA ILE A 69 -0.56 3.20 -4.95
C ILE A 69 -0.82 4.64 -4.54
N GLN A 70 -1.81 4.84 -3.68
CA GLN A 70 -2.11 6.16 -3.13
C GLN A 70 -2.45 6.06 -1.66
N ILE A 71 -2.02 7.06 -0.90
CA ILE A 71 -2.30 7.21 0.52
C ILE A 71 -3.35 8.29 0.69
N ARG A 72 -4.39 8.00 1.49
CA ARG A 72 -5.35 9.00 1.96
C ARG A 72 -5.37 8.97 3.48
N ALA A 73 -5.51 10.15 4.08
CA ALA A 73 -5.61 10.26 5.52
C ALA A 73 -6.64 11.31 5.91
N LEU A 74 -7.32 11.05 7.02
CA LEU A 74 -8.17 12.02 7.69
C LEU A 74 -7.45 12.44 8.97
N LEU A 75 -7.09 13.72 9.03
CA LEU A 75 -6.40 14.28 10.18
C LEU A 75 -7.38 14.53 11.33
N ASN A 76 -6.86 14.63 12.55
CA ASN A 76 -7.68 14.81 13.76
C ASN A 76 -8.41 16.16 13.81
N ASN A 77 -8.03 17.11 12.94
CA ASN A 77 -8.74 18.41 12.79
C ASN A 77 -9.84 18.35 11.72
N GLY A 78 -10.10 17.19 11.13
CA GLY A 78 -11.11 16.99 10.08
C GLY A 78 -10.63 17.24 8.66
N GLU A 79 -9.37 17.62 8.45
CA GLU A 79 -8.79 17.79 7.12
C GLU A 79 -8.52 16.44 6.47
N ALA A 80 -8.98 16.26 5.22
CA ALA A 80 -8.71 15.09 4.42
C ALA A 80 -7.61 15.39 3.42
N ILE A 81 -6.60 14.52 3.35
CA ILE A 81 -5.45 14.68 2.45
C ILE A 81 -5.22 13.43 1.62
N ALA A 82 -4.53 13.58 0.49
CA ALA A 82 -4.15 12.47 -0.37
C ALA A 82 -2.75 12.70 -0.93
N SER A 83 -1.97 11.63 -1.07
CA SER A 83 -0.65 11.68 -1.69
C SER A 83 -0.75 11.71 -3.21
N ASN A 84 0.39 11.95 -3.87
CA ASN A 84 0.53 11.64 -5.29
C ASN A 84 0.37 10.13 -5.50
N VAL A 85 -0.03 9.75 -6.71
CA VAL A 85 -0.09 8.33 -7.10
C VAL A 85 1.32 7.86 -7.41
N ILE A 86 1.70 6.74 -6.77
CA ILE A 86 2.97 6.06 -6.99
C ILE A 86 2.70 4.84 -7.87
N THR A 87 3.53 4.59 -8.88
CA THR A 87 3.36 3.43 -9.77
C THR A 87 4.53 2.47 -9.62
N THR A 88 4.20 1.19 -9.51
CA THR A 88 5.17 0.09 -9.55
C THR A 88 4.62 -1.02 -10.44
N THR A 89 5.32 -2.13 -10.57
CA THR A 89 4.87 -3.30 -11.34
C THR A 89 4.97 -4.56 -10.51
N ALA A 90 4.11 -5.53 -10.81
CA ALA A 90 4.21 -6.87 -10.24
C ALA A 90 5.03 -7.77 -11.18
N GLN A 91 5.94 -8.55 -10.62
CA GLN A 91 6.86 -9.40 -11.36
C GLN A 91 6.49 -10.87 -11.16
N LYS A 92 6.70 -11.67 -12.21
CA LYS A 92 6.35 -13.10 -12.19
C LYS A 92 7.21 -13.88 -11.22
N ILE A 93 6.63 -15.00 -10.75
CA ILE A 93 7.34 -16.04 -10.01
C ILE A 93 7.20 -17.36 -10.78
N LEU A 94 8.13 -18.29 -10.56
CA LEU A 94 8.10 -19.58 -11.26
C LEU A 94 7.28 -20.62 -10.50
N LYS A 95 7.34 -20.63 -9.17
CA LYS A 95 6.52 -21.50 -8.33
C LYS A 95 5.29 -20.71 -7.89
N GLU A 96 4.14 -21.02 -8.47
CA GLU A 96 2.88 -20.37 -8.15
C GLU A 96 2.31 -20.85 -6.80
N GLY A 97 1.44 -20.03 -6.22
CA GLY A 97 0.72 -20.31 -4.99
C GLY A 97 1.46 -19.91 -3.73
N VAL A 98 0.78 -20.08 -2.61
CA VAL A 98 1.35 -19.81 -1.27
C VAL A 98 2.25 -20.98 -0.87
N ILE A 99 3.39 -20.65 -0.35
CA ILE A 99 4.35 -21.64 0.15
C ILE A 99 4.43 -21.64 1.67
#